data_deef8c99c3f68d32185d6e6ee2e6b6d9
#
_entry.id   deef8c99c3f68d32185d6e6ee2e6b6d9
#
_cell.length_a   1.000
_cell.length_b   1.000
_cell.length_c   1.000
_cell.angle_alpha   90.00
_cell.angle_beta   90.00
_cell.angle_gamma   90.00
#
_symmetry.space_group_name_H-M   'P 1'
#
loop_
_entity.id
_entity.type
_entity.pdbx_description
1 polymer ?
#
loop_
_entity_poly.entity_id
_entity_poly.type
_entity_poly.pdbx_seq_one_letter_code
_entity_poly.pdbx_strand_id
1 'polypeptide(L)'
;EIEREAIKRENDKSKLEQLNKEIADLKEEETKQKAQWQSEKEQINKIQQDKIDIENLKFEADKAEREGDYGKVAEIRYGKIKQKEEEIREVQAKLKTMQGAAAMIKEEVDSDDIADVVSRWTGIPVSKMMQSEKDKLLRLESELHTRVIGQEEAINAIADAVRRSRAGLQDPKRPIGSFIFLGTTGVGKTELAKALAEYLFDDENMMTRIDMSEYQEKFSATRLIGAPPGYVGYDEGGQLTEAIRRKPYSVVLFDEIEKAHPDVFNILLQVLDDGRLTDNKGRVVNFKNTIIIMTSNLGSSLIRENFEKMTPATHDKVVDETRIQVLELLKKTIRPEFLNRIDDIIMFTPLNEEEIRKIVSLQLNSVKKMLATNGVALDFTNEAVDFIADKGFDPQFGARPVKRVIQKYVLNELSKALLGGTVDRNRPIVIDRNHAFTKVDGVLFKQMLKILSLDFICNYDSLILKDT
;
A
#
# COMPACT_ATOMS: atom_id res chain seq x y z
N GLU A 1 -1.47 31.01 -0.77
CA GLU A 1 -1.45 32.39 -0.29
C GLU A 1 -0.43 32.59 0.84
N ILE A 2 -0.36 31.71 1.83
CA ILE A 2 0.64 31.81 2.93
C ILE A 2 2.06 31.73 2.37
N GLU A 3 2.32 30.80 1.46
CA GLU A 3 3.62 30.63 0.79
C GLU A 3 4.01 31.88 -0.03
N ARG A 4 3.04 32.48 -0.72
CA ARG A 4 3.25 33.76 -1.44
C ARG A 4 3.73 34.88 -0.52
N GLU A 5 3.13 35.03 0.68
CA GLU A 5 3.54 36.06 1.66
C GLU A 5 4.93 35.75 2.25
N ALA A 6 5.32 34.47 2.36
CA ALA A 6 6.66 34.08 2.79
C ALA A 6 7.71 34.44 1.72
N ILE A 7 7.49 34.09 0.45
CA ILE A 7 8.39 34.35 -0.68
C ILE A 7 8.49 35.86 -1.00
N LYS A 8 7.43 36.63 -0.76
CA LYS A 8 7.45 38.10 -0.88
C LYS A 8 8.49 38.73 0.04
N ARG A 9 8.80 38.10 1.18
CA ARG A 9 9.85 38.54 2.11
C ARG A 9 11.25 38.13 1.64
N GLU A 10 11.37 37.09 0.85
CA GLU A 10 12.63 36.60 0.29
C GLU A 10 13.03 37.27 -1.04
N ASN A 11 12.16 38.10 -1.62
CA ASN A 11 12.39 38.90 -2.84
C ASN A 11 12.65 38.09 -4.12
N ASP A 12 12.21 36.82 -4.17
CA ASP A 12 12.28 35.97 -5.37
C ASP A 12 11.13 36.29 -6.33
N LYS A 13 11.40 37.17 -7.29
CA LYS A 13 10.39 37.64 -8.26
C LYS A 13 9.86 36.55 -9.18
N SER A 14 10.70 35.58 -9.60
CA SER A 14 10.30 34.53 -10.52
C SER A 14 9.30 33.56 -9.87
N LYS A 15 9.57 33.17 -8.64
CA LYS A 15 8.72 32.29 -7.87
C LYS A 15 7.41 32.98 -7.43
N LEU A 16 7.46 34.27 -7.22
CA LEU A 16 6.30 35.06 -6.87
C LEU A 16 5.33 35.24 -8.05
N GLU A 17 5.84 35.37 -9.29
CA GLU A 17 5.02 35.37 -10.50
C GLU A 17 4.33 34.02 -10.75
N GLN A 18 5.06 32.92 -10.58
CA GLN A 18 4.48 31.57 -10.70
C GLN A 18 3.36 31.34 -9.69
N LEU A 19 3.60 31.67 -8.41
CA LEU A 19 2.58 31.52 -7.37
C LEU A 19 1.37 32.44 -7.57
N ASN A 20 1.57 33.64 -8.09
CA ASN A 20 0.45 34.54 -8.41
C ASN A 20 -0.41 33.99 -9.55
N LYS A 21 0.22 33.33 -10.55
CA LYS A 21 -0.50 32.65 -11.64
C LYS A 21 -1.28 31.46 -11.10
N GLU A 22 -0.65 30.59 -10.32
CA GLU A 22 -1.33 29.45 -9.69
C GLU A 22 -2.51 29.90 -8.78
N ILE A 23 -2.33 30.96 -8.00
CA ILE A 23 -3.39 31.51 -7.16
C ILE A 23 -4.53 32.04 -8.03
N ALA A 24 -4.23 32.69 -9.16
CA ALA A 24 -5.26 33.18 -10.07
C ALA A 24 -6.04 32.04 -10.70
N ASP A 25 -5.34 31.01 -11.21
CA ASP A 25 -5.95 29.82 -11.81
C ASP A 25 -6.82 29.06 -10.79
N LEU A 26 -6.32 28.85 -9.56
CA LEU A 26 -7.09 28.21 -8.48
C LEU A 26 -8.30 29.04 -8.01
N LYS A 27 -8.21 30.38 -8.02
CA LYS A 27 -9.37 31.24 -7.70
C LYS A 27 -10.43 31.21 -8.80
N GLU A 28 -10.01 31.12 -10.04
CA GLU A 28 -10.94 30.95 -11.17
C GLU A 28 -11.68 29.61 -11.07
N GLU A 29 -10.94 28.53 -10.77
CA GLU A 29 -11.50 27.22 -10.54
C GLU A 29 -12.44 27.17 -9.32
N GLU A 30 -12.05 27.78 -8.19
CA GLU A 30 -12.91 27.93 -7.01
C GLU A 30 -14.23 28.65 -7.36
N THR A 31 -14.13 29.76 -8.11
CA THR A 31 -15.31 30.53 -8.51
C THR A 31 -16.24 29.71 -9.39
N LYS A 32 -15.68 28.94 -10.34
CA LYS A 32 -16.43 28.05 -11.22
C LYS A 32 -17.12 26.94 -10.45
N GLN A 33 -16.40 26.29 -9.53
CA GLN A 33 -16.93 25.23 -8.67
C GLN A 33 -18.02 25.76 -7.73
N LYS A 34 -17.82 26.92 -7.13
CA LYS A 34 -18.85 27.59 -6.31
C LYS A 34 -20.13 27.91 -7.09
N ALA A 35 -19.99 28.43 -8.31
CA ALA A 35 -21.14 28.74 -9.16
C ALA A 35 -21.91 27.45 -9.53
N GLN A 36 -21.21 26.39 -9.88
CA GLN A 36 -21.81 25.09 -10.15
C GLN A 36 -22.54 24.54 -8.92
N TRP A 37 -21.88 24.51 -7.76
CA TRP A 37 -22.47 24.07 -6.49
C TRP A 37 -23.73 24.84 -6.13
N GLN A 38 -23.70 26.16 -6.30
CA GLN A 38 -24.84 27.00 -6.00
C GLN A 38 -26.03 26.73 -6.92
N SER A 39 -25.77 26.51 -8.21
CA SER A 39 -26.77 26.13 -9.18
C SER A 39 -27.39 24.77 -8.88
N GLU A 40 -26.59 23.76 -8.55
CA GLU A 40 -27.08 22.43 -8.13
C GLU A 40 -27.92 22.52 -6.85
N LYS A 41 -27.45 23.30 -5.84
CA LYS A 41 -28.16 23.52 -4.58
C LYS A 41 -29.54 24.18 -4.77
N GLU A 42 -29.65 25.16 -5.66
CA GLU A 42 -30.92 25.81 -5.98
C GLU A 42 -31.93 24.82 -6.58
N GLN A 43 -31.49 23.94 -7.48
CA GLN A 43 -32.38 22.92 -8.08
C GLN A 43 -32.82 21.89 -7.01
N ILE A 44 -31.92 21.45 -6.14
CA ILE A 44 -32.25 20.51 -5.05
C ILE A 44 -33.22 21.14 -4.06
N ASN A 45 -33.01 22.39 -3.67
CA ASN A 45 -33.94 23.12 -2.78
C ASN A 45 -35.34 23.22 -3.41
N LYS A 46 -35.41 23.44 -4.74
CA LYS A 46 -36.68 23.46 -5.44
C LYS A 46 -37.41 22.12 -5.41
N ILE A 47 -36.68 21.02 -5.64
CA ILE A 47 -37.25 19.67 -5.53
C ILE A 47 -37.74 19.39 -4.11
N GLN A 48 -37.01 19.80 -3.09
CA GLN A 48 -37.44 19.64 -1.68
C GLN A 48 -38.67 20.44 -1.37
N GLN A 49 -38.75 21.69 -1.84
CA GLN A 49 -39.92 22.53 -1.63
C GLN A 49 -41.14 21.93 -2.32
N ASP A 50 -41.01 21.47 -3.57
CA ASP A 50 -42.09 20.83 -4.29
C ASP A 50 -42.58 19.52 -3.64
N LYS A 51 -41.67 18.75 -3.03
CA LYS A 51 -42.03 17.58 -2.21
C LYS A 51 -42.86 17.97 -0.97
N ILE A 52 -42.47 19.04 -0.26
CA ILE A 52 -43.23 19.57 0.89
C ILE A 52 -44.60 20.06 0.44
N ASP A 53 -44.68 20.76 -0.67
CA ASP A 53 -45.94 21.23 -1.24
C ASP A 53 -46.88 20.06 -1.58
N ILE A 54 -46.35 18.96 -2.13
CA ILE A 54 -47.13 17.75 -2.39
C ILE A 54 -47.68 17.12 -1.10
N GLU A 55 -46.88 17.07 -0.04
CA GLU A 55 -47.34 16.57 1.27
C GLU A 55 -48.45 17.44 1.85
N ASN A 56 -48.31 18.75 1.77
CA ASN A 56 -49.35 19.68 2.21
C ASN A 56 -50.63 19.51 1.38
N LEU A 57 -50.52 19.38 0.05
CA LEU A 57 -51.64 19.13 -0.84
C LEU A 57 -52.31 17.77 -0.54
N LYS A 58 -51.58 16.72 -0.23
CA LYS A 58 -52.14 15.44 0.20
C LYS A 58 -52.94 15.59 1.52
N PHE A 59 -52.39 16.34 2.46
CA PHE A 59 -53.11 16.60 3.72
C PHE A 59 -54.38 17.41 3.52
N GLU A 60 -54.39 18.41 2.59
CA GLU A 60 -55.59 19.16 2.20
C GLU A 60 -56.61 18.27 1.51
N ALA A 61 -56.16 17.36 0.63
CA ALA A 61 -57.04 16.43 -0.05
C ALA A 61 -57.74 15.47 0.94
N ASP A 62 -56.99 14.93 1.91
CA ASP A 62 -57.53 14.06 2.95
C ASP A 62 -58.53 14.80 3.88
N LYS A 63 -58.29 16.08 4.15
CA LYS A 63 -59.21 16.93 4.88
C LYS A 63 -60.51 17.16 4.08
N ALA A 64 -60.41 17.53 2.83
CA ALA A 64 -61.55 17.73 1.93
C ALA A 64 -62.38 16.42 1.77
N GLU A 65 -61.71 15.26 1.71
CA GLU A 65 -62.37 13.95 1.64
C GLU A 65 -63.21 13.65 2.90
N ARG A 66 -62.72 14.02 4.09
CA ARG A 66 -63.47 13.89 5.36
C ARG A 66 -64.64 14.86 5.43
N GLU A 67 -64.55 16.02 4.77
CA GLU A 67 -65.61 17.02 4.65
C GLU A 67 -66.62 16.69 3.55
N GLY A 68 -66.39 15.64 2.73
CA GLY A 68 -67.27 15.19 1.63
C GLY A 68 -67.17 15.99 0.34
N ASP A 69 -66.16 16.88 0.20
CA ASP A 69 -65.94 17.69 -1.00
C ASP A 69 -65.05 16.92 -2.01
N TYR A 70 -65.68 15.97 -2.70
CA TYR A 70 -64.98 15.14 -3.70
C TYR A 70 -64.51 15.93 -4.92
N GLY A 71 -65.15 17.07 -5.24
CA GLY A 71 -64.73 17.96 -6.31
C GLY A 71 -63.34 18.55 -6.06
N LYS A 72 -63.14 19.06 -4.84
CA LYS A 72 -61.86 19.60 -4.40
C LYS A 72 -60.77 18.51 -4.28
N VAL A 73 -61.15 17.32 -3.82
CA VAL A 73 -60.22 16.17 -3.79
C VAL A 73 -59.72 15.82 -5.21
N ALA A 74 -60.61 15.79 -6.18
CA ALA A 74 -60.23 15.50 -7.58
C ALA A 74 -59.32 16.58 -8.16
N GLU A 75 -59.59 17.86 -7.92
CA GLU A 75 -58.74 18.98 -8.35
C GLU A 75 -57.33 18.87 -7.74
N ILE A 76 -57.24 18.59 -6.48
CA ILE A 76 -55.97 18.49 -5.79
C ILE A 76 -55.20 17.25 -6.25
N ARG A 77 -55.78 16.05 -6.21
CA ARG A 77 -55.09 14.79 -6.52
C ARG A 77 -54.72 14.65 -7.99
N TYR A 78 -55.61 15.00 -8.90
CA TYR A 78 -55.42 14.82 -10.36
C TYR A 78 -54.89 16.08 -11.05
N GLY A 79 -55.05 17.26 -10.44
CA GLY A 79 -54.56 18.53 -10.99
C GLY A 79 -53.24 18.94 -10.34
N LYS A 80 -53.31 19.48 -9.12
CA LYS A 80 -52.16 20.16 -8.46
C LYS A 80 -51.00 19.25 -8.11
N ILE A 81 -51.29 18.05 -7.55
CA ILE A 81 -50.23 17.09 -7.21
C ILE A 81 -49.54 16.61 -8.48
N LYS A 82 -50.30 16.26 -9.51
CA LYS A 82 -49.73 15.78 -10.77
C LYS A 82 -48.85 16.84 -11.46
N GLN A 83 -49.27 18.10 -11.41
CA GLN A 83 -48.47 19.21 -11.91
C GLN A 83 -47.15 19.34 -11.16
N LYS A 84 -47.16 19.27 -9.82
CA LYS A 84 -45.97 19.34 -9.01
C LYS A 84 -45.03 18.14 -9.23
N GLU A 85 -45.60 16.94 -9.41
CA GLU A 85 -44.78 15.76 -9.76
C GLU A 85 -44.12 15.91 -11.13
N GLU A 86 -44.75 16.57 -12.09
CA GLU A 86 -44.19 16.86 -13.41
C GLU A 86 -43.06 17.91 -13.31
N GLU A 87 -43.24 18.97 -12.50
CA GLU A 87 -42.22 19.98 -12.17
C GLU A 87 -40.99 19.34 -11.56
N ILE A 88 -41.16 18.42 -10.60
CA ILE A 88 -40.04 17.66 -9.98
C ILE A 88 -39.30 16.85 -11.05
N ARG A 89 -39.99 16.13 -11.95
CA ARG A 89 -39.33 15.35 -13.00
C ARG A 89 -38.54 16.20 -13.97
N GLU A 90 -39.05 17.38 -14.34
CA GLU A 90 -38.32 18.32 -15.20
C GLU A 90 -37.06 18.85 -14.53
N VAL A 91 -37.15 19.21 -13.24
CA VAL A 91 -36.00 19.70 -12.47
C VAL A 91 -34.97 18.62 -12.27
N GLN A 92 -35.40 17.39 -12.00
CA GLN A 92 -34.51 16.22 -11.89
C GLN A 92 -33.80 15.91 -13.20
N ALA A 93 -34.48 15.99 -14.33
CA ALA A 93 -33.89 15.80 -15.64
C ALA A 93 -32.86 16.88 -15.95
N LYS A 94 -33.14 18.15 -15.62
CA LYS A 94 -32.19 19.25 -15.75
C LYS A 94 -30.97 19.06 -14.85
N LEU A 95 -31.17 18.68 -13.57
CA LEU A 95 -30.10 18.42 -12.62
C LEU A 95 -29.18 17.30 -13.13
N LYS A 96 -29.74 16.21 -13.60
CA LYS A 96 -28.98 15.07 -14.16
C LYS A 96 -28.15 15.47 -15.39
N THR A 97 -28.67 16.38 -16.21
CA THR A 97 -27.95 16.89 -17.39
C THR A 97 -26.82 17.83 -16.99
N MET A 98 -26.99 18.61 -15.93
CA MET A 98 -25.98 19.55 -15.41
C MET A 98 -24.85 18.81 -14.65
N GLN A 99 -25.17 17.77 -13.92
CA GLN A 99 -24.21 17.03 -13.09
C GLN A 99 -23.24 16.17 -13.92
N GLY A 100 -23.65 15.65 -15.09
CA GLY A 100 -22.81 14.78 -15.92
C GLY A 100 -22.17 13.64 -15.16
N ALA A 101 -20.83 13.53 -15.24
CA ALA A 101 -20.05 12.51 -14.53
C ALA A 101 -19.55 12.95 -13.13
N ALA A 102 -19.73 14.24 -12.76
CA ALA A 102 -19.17 14.83 -11.53
C ALA A 102 -20.24 15.61 -10.75
N ALA A 103 -21.18 14.88 -10.14
CA ALA A 103 -22.18 15.47 -9.25
C ALA A 103 -21.51 16.03 -7.98
N MET A 104 -21.71 17.32 -7.66
CA MET A 104 -21.21 17.92 -6.43
C MET A 104 -22.12 17.66 -5.23
N ILE A 105 -23.42 17.51 -5.47
CA ILE A 105 -24.42 17.23 -4.43
C ILE A 105 -25.22 16.00 -4.86
N LYS A 106 -25.23 14.97 -4.04
CA LYS A 106 -26.07 13.78 -4.23
C LYS A 106 -27.43 13.98 -3.58
N GLU A 107 -28.50 13.55 -4.25
CA GLU A 107 -29.88 13.59 -3.71
C GLU A 107 -30.17 12.44 -2.75
N GLU A 108 -29.52 11.30 -2.97
CA GLU A 108 -29.73 10.07 -2.20
C GLU A 108 -28.42 9.62 -1.57
N VAL A 109 -28.52 9.14 -0.33
CA VAL A 109 -27.40 8.51 0.36
C VAL A 109 -27.39 7.04 -0.05
N ASP A 110 -26.34 6.64 -0.75
CA ASP A 110 -26.13 5.25 -1.14
C ASP A 110 -25.28 4.47 -0.14
N SER A 111 -25.09 3.18 -0.41
CA SER A 111 -24.26 2.30 0.41
C SER A 111 -22.80 2.75 0.44
N ASP A 112 -22.34 3.39 -0.63
CA ASP A 112 -20.96 3.86 -0.75
C ASP A 112 -20.69 5.08 0.14
N ASP A 113 -21.67 5.99 0.23
CA ASP A 113 -21.60 7.16 1.11
C ASP A 113 -21.54 6.74 2.60
N ILE A 114 -22.32 5.73 2.97
CA ILE A 114 -22.29 5.16 4.32
C ILE A 114 -20.96 4.47 4.57
N ALA A 115 -20.47 3.72 3.58
CA ALA A 115 -19.18 3.05 3.65
C ALA A 115 -18.02 4.05 3.84
N ASP A 116 -18.04 5.19 3.15
CA ASP A 116 -17.05 6.27 3.29
C ASP A 116 -17.05 6.89 4.70
N VAL A 117 -18.23 7.14 5.26
CA VAL A 117 -18.36 7.67 6.62
C VAL A 117 -17.83 6.66 7.65
N VAL A 118 -18.24 5.38 7.52
CA VAL A 118 -17.76 4.31 8.40
C VAL A 118 -16.26 4.13 8.27
N SER A 119 -15.72 4.21 7.06
CA SER A 119 -14.29 4.13 6.79
C SER A 119 -13.50 5.23 7.51
N ARG A 120 -13.99 6.47 7.46
CA ARG A 120 -13.37 7.61 8.17
C ARG A 120 -13.41 7.47 9.69
N TRP A 121 -14.48 6.95 10.24
CA TRP A 121 -14.64 6.81 11.69
C TRP A 121 -13.87 5.63 12.29
N THR A 122 -13.82 4.53 11.56
CA THR A 122 -13.21 3.28 12.04
C THR A 122 -11.77 3.09 11.58
N GLY A 123 -11.32 3.85 10.56
CA GLY A 123 -10.05 3.65 9.87
C GLY A 123 -10.04 2.37 9.00
N ILE A 124 -11.21 1.76 8.76
CA ILE A 124 -11.36 0.56 7.93
C ILE A 124 -11.81 1.03 6.53
N PRO A 125 -11.07 0.71 5.45
CA PRO A 125 -11.36 1.17 4.08
C PRO A 125 -12.57 0.43 3.48
N VAL A 126 -13.78 0.66 4.01
CA VAL A 126 -15.01 -0.03 3.62
C VAL A 126 -15.47 0.36 2.21
N SER A 127 -15.26 1.62 1.83
CA SER A 127 -15.61 2.14 0.50
C SER A 127 -14.87 1.43 -0.64
N LYS A 128 -13.57 1.16 -0.45
CA LYS A 128 -12.79 0.40 -1.43
C LYS A 128 -13.13 -1.09 -1.45
N MET A 129 -13.66 -1.62 -0.35
CA MET A 129 -14.16 -3.00 -0.31
C MET A 129 -15.45 -3.19 -1.14
N MET A 130 -16.25 -2.15 -1.31
CA MET A 130 -17.52 -2.23 -2.06
C MET A 130 -17.35 -2.01 -3.57
N GLN A 131 -16.36 -1.22 -4.00
CA GLN A 131 -16.09 -1.01 -5.42
C GLN A 131 -15.32 -2.18 -6.02
N SER A 132 -16.02 -2.98 -6.80
CA SER A 132 -15.42 -4.08 -7.59
C SER A 132 -14.49 -5.02 -6.83
N GLU A 133 -14.87 -5.47 -5.64
CA GLU A 133 -14.12 -6.51 -4.90
C GLU A 133 -13.75 -7.69 -5.80
N LYS A 134 -14.65 -8.10 -6.67
CA LYS A 134 -14.38 -9.17 -7.65
C LYS A 134 -13.18 -8.86 -8.55
N ASP A 135 -13.16 -7.65 -9.14
CA ASP A 135 -12.10 -7.28 -10.09
C ASP A 135 -10.76 -7.09 -9.39
N LYS A 136 -10.76 -6.51 -8.18
CA LYS A 136 -9.56 -6.41 -7.34
C LYS A 136 -9.02 -7.80 -6.98
N LEU A 137 -9.87 -8.69 -6.49
CA LEU A 137 -9.45 -10.05 -6.12
C LEU A 137 -8.94 -10.86 -7.32
N LEU A 138 -9.49 -10.62 -8.53
CA LEU A 138 -9.01 -11.25 -9.76
C LEU A 138 -7.67 -10.69 -10.26
N ARG A 139 -7.31 -9.46 -9.87
CA ARG A 139 -6.03 -8.81 -10.24
C ARG A 139 -4.98 -8.86 -9.14
N LEU A 140 -5.26 -9.53 -8.03
CA LEU A 140 -4.40 -9.53 -6.84
C LEU A 140 -2.96 -9.95 -7.16
N GLU A 141 -2.76 -11.00 -7.96
CA GLU A 141 -1.43 -11.46 -8.36
C GLU A 141 -0.68 -10.40 -9.18
N SER A 142 -1.32 -9.85 -10.19
CA SER A 142 -0.69 -8.84 -11.06
C SER A 142 -0.29 -7.59 -10.28
N GLU A 143 -1.09 -7.18 -9.31
CA GLU A 143 -0.79 -6.03 -8.45
C GLU A 143 0.33 -6.33 -7.46
N LEU A 144 0.36 -7.52 -6.85
CA LEU A 144 1.47 -7.92 -5.99
C LEU A 144 2.79 -7.99 -6.77
N HIS A 145 2.77 -8.43 -8.03
CA HIS A 145 3.94 -8.42 -8.92
C HIS A 145 4.46 -7.02 -9.26
N THR A 146 3.66 -5.96 -9.09
CA THR A 146 4.16 -4.58 -9.26
C THR A 146 5.20 -4.19 -8.20
N ARG A 147 5.17 -4.84 -7.03
CA ARG A 147 6.11 -4.59 -5.92
C ARG A 147 7.06 -5.76 -5.64
N VAL A 148 6.61 -6.98 -5.87
CA VAL A 148 7.37 -8.20 -5.57
C VAL A 148 7.70 -8.91 -6.87
N ILE A 149 8.98 -9.02 -7.16
CA ILE A 149 9.49 -9.68 -8.36
C ILE A 149 9.76 -11.15 -8.06
N GLY A 150 9.34 -12.02 -8.97
CA GLY A 150 9.41 -13.48 -8.78
C GLY A 150 8.42 -13.98 -7.71
N GLN A 151 8.73 -15.10 -7.09
CA GLN A 151 7.97 -15.69 -5.96
C GLN A 151 6.53 -16.04 -6.31
N GLU A 152 6.30 -16.52 -7.52
CA GLU A 152 4.98 -16.86 -8.08
C GLU A 152 4.15 -17.76 -7.13
N GLU A 153 4.80 -18.76 -6.54
CA GLU A 153 4.13 -19.71 -5.63
C GLU A 153 3.55 -18.98 -4.40
N ALA A 154 4.32 -18.07 -3.80
CA ALA A 154 3.89 -17.33 -2.64
C ALA A 154 2.72 -16.39 -2.96
N ILE A 155 2.80 -15.70 -4.09
CA ILE A 155 1.78 -14.77 -4.55
C ILE A 155 0.47 -15.52 -4.85
N ASN A 156 0.54 -16.65 -5.58
CA ASN A 156 -0.62 -17.46 -5.92
C ASN A 156 -1.28 -18.06 -4.67
N ALA A 157 -0.50 -18.62 -3.74
CA ALA A 157 -1.04 -19.21 -2.51
C ALA A 157 -1.79 -18.19 -1.66
N ILE A 158 -1.24 -16.98 -1.52
CA ILE A 158 -1.92 -15.88 -0.81
C ILE A 158 -3.20 -15.45 -1.54
N ALA A 159 -3.13 -15.25 -2.85
CA ALA A 159 -4.26 -14.81 -3.65
C ALA A 159 -5.43 -15.82 -3.57
N ASP A 160 -5.13 -17.10 -3.65
CA ASP A 160 -6.12 -18.16 -3.52
C ASP A 160 -6.74 -18.22 -2.12
N ALA A 161 -5.96 -18.04 -1.06
CA ALA A 161 -6.48 -17.99 0.31
C ALA A 161 -7.41 -16.80 0.51
N VAL A 162 -7.02 -15.62 0.03
CA VAL A 162 -7.85 -14.40 0.09
C VAL A 162 -9.16 -14.62 -0.69
N ARG A 163 -9.09 -15.20 -1.90
CA ARG A 163 -10.28 -15.50 -2.71
C ARG A 163 -11.19 -16.51 -2.01
N ARG A 164 -10.65 -17.62 -1.46
CA ARG A 164 -11.44 -18.61 -0.69
C ARG A 164 -12.16 -17.97 0.49
N SER A 165 -11.47 -17.13 1.25
CA SER A 165 -12.05 -16.43 2.38
C SER A 165 -13.19 -15.49 1.96
N ARG A 166 -12.96 -14.69 0.91
CA ARG A 166 -13.97 -13.74 0.39
C ARG A 166 -15.16 -14.43 -0.30
N ALA A 167 -14.95 -15.59 -0.87
CA ALA A 167 -16.02 -16.42 -1.41
C ALA A 167 -16.83 -17.17 -0.34
N GLY A 168 -16.46 -17.07 0.95
CA GLY A 168 -17.13 -17.79 2.04
C GLY A 168 -16.85 -19.31 2.04
N LEU A 169 -15.79 -19.75 1.36
CA LEU A 169 -15.41 -21.16 1.23
C LEU A 169 -14.41 -21.61 2.30
N GLN A 170 -14.12 -20.74 3.27
CA GLN A 170 -13.20 -21.02 4.38
C GLN A 170 -13.97 -21.16 5.69
N ASP A 171 -13.37 -21.86 6.68
CA ASP A 171 -13.91 -21.94 8.02
C ASP A 171 -14.01 -20.50 8.64
N PRO A 172 -15.22 -20.02 8.96
CA PRO A 172 -15.42 -18.67 9.49
C PRO A 172 -14.79 -18.45 10.88
N LYS A 173 -14.26 -19.48 11.51
CA LYS A 173 -13.56 -19.37 12.80
C LYS A 173 -12.09 -19.07 12.64
N ARG A 174 -11.47 -19.31 11.48
CA ARG A 174 -10.03 -19.14 11.24
C ARG A 174 -9.68 -17.77 10.67
N PRO A 175 -8.41 -17.33 10.76
CA PRO A 175 -7.90 -16.17 10.00
C PRO A 175 -8.10 -16.33 8.49
N ILE A 176 -8.04 -15.24 7.72
CA ILE A 176 -8.14 -15.26 6.23
C ILE A 176 -7.11 -16.21 5.61
N GLY A 177 -5.91 -16.26 6.17
CA GLY A 177 -4.86 -17.19 5.76
C GLY A 177 -3.72 -17.19 6.76
N SER A 178 -3.00 -18.29 6.80
CA SER A 178 -1.84 -18.49 7.66
C SER A 178 -0.70 -19.14 6.86
N PHE A 179 0.45 -18.49 6.78
CA PHE A 179 1.56 -18.88 5.91
C PHE A 179 2.89 -18.89 6.65
N ILE A 180 3.75 -19.85 6.30
CA ILE A 180 5.17 -19.82 6.65
C ILE A 180 5.99 -19.60 5.40
N PHE A 181 6.78 -18.53 5.36
CA PHE A 181 7.70 -18.18 4.29
C PHE A 181 9.11 -18.59 4.67
N LEU A 182 9.63 -19.61 4.00
CA LEU A 182 10.99 -20.12 4.15
C LEU A 182 11.88 -19.51 3.06
N GLY A 183 13.14 -19.26 3.36
CA GLY A 183 14.08 -18.79 2.33
C GLY A 183 15.16 -17.88 2.87
N THR A 184 16.12 -17.54 2.02
CA THR A 184 17.24 -16.69 2.35
C THR A 184 16.82 -15.26 2.66
N THR A 185 17.70 -14.48 3.25
CA THR A 185 17.43 -13.06 3.52
C THR A 185 17.40 -12.27 2.21
N GLY A 186 16.52 -11.27 2.12
CA GLY A 186 16.49 -10.33 0.99
C GLY A 186 15.80 -10.83 -0.29
N VAL A 187 15.04 -11.93 -0.23
CA VAL A 187 14.28 -12.50 -1.36
C VAL A 187 12.84 -11.96 -1.47
N GLY A 188 12.43 -11.05 -0.58
CA GLY A 188 11.12 -10.39 -0.69
C GLY A 188 10.06 -10.83 0.31
N LYS A 189 10.33 -11.72 1.29
CA LYS A 189 9.34 -12.21 2.27
C LYS A 189 8.57 -11.08 3.00
N THR A 190 9.28 -10.13 3.57
CA THR A 190 8.68 -8.98 4.27
C THR A 190 8.03 -7.99 3.30
N GLU A 191 8.57 -7.84 2.09
CA GLU A 191 8.00 -6.93 1.07
C GLU A 191 6.66 -7.44 0.56
N LEU A 192 6.50 -8.77 0.39
CA LEU A 192 5.22 -9.36 0.03
C LEU A 192 4.14 -9.10 1.11
N ALA A 193 4.49 -9.19 2.40
CA ALA A 193 3.57 -8.86 3.48
C ALA A 193 3.13 -7.38 3.45
N LYS A 194 4.05 -6.47 3.14
CA LYS A 194 3.75 -5.04 2.98
C LYS A 194 2.88 -4.76 1.76
N ALA A 195 3.24 -5.34 0.61
CA ALA A 195 2.47 -5.20 -0.63
C ALA A 195 1.04 -5.70 -0.44
N LEU A 196 0.87 -6.81 0.29
CA LEU A 196 -0.43 -7.37 0.60
C LEU A 196 -1.25 -6.44 1.52
N ALA A 197 -0.64 -5.85 2.55
CA ALA A 197 -1.30 -4.91 3.44
C ALA A 197 -1.75 -3.66 2.68
N GLU A 198 -0.89 -3.09 1.83
CA GLU A 198 -1.22 -1.94 1.00
C GLU A 198 -2.36 -2.25 0.04
N TYR A 199 -2.33 -3.39 -0.63
CA TYR A 199 -3.34 -3.72 -1.62
C TYR A 199 -4.72 -4.04 -1.01
N LEU A 200 -4.76 -4.83 0.06
CA LEU A 200 -6.02 -5.24 0.69
C LEU A 200 -6.62 -4.19 1.61
N PHE A 201 -5.78 -3.38 2.27
CA PHE A 201 -6.19 -2.45 3.31
C PHE A 201 -5.82 -0.99 3.01
N ASP A 202 -5.31 -0.71 1.79
CA ASP A 202 -4.96 0.62 1.26
C ASP A 202 -3.90 1.39 2.06
N ASP A 203 -3.19 0.71 2.98
CA ASP A 203 -2.11 1.29 3.79
C ASP A 203 -1.10 0.20 4.16
N GLU A 204 0.17 0.39 3.80
CA GLU A 204 1.24 -0.53 4.20
C GLU A 204 1.43 -0.60 5.73
N ASN A 205 0.96 0.42 6.47
CA ASN A 205 0.96 0.43 7.92
C ASN A 205 -0.13 -0.48 8.53
N MET A 206 -1.07 -1.00 7.74
CA MET A 206 -1.99 -2.06 8.17
C MET A 206 -1.28 -3.42 8.29
N MET A 207 0.02 -3.39 8.50
CA MET A 207 0.84 -4.55 8.88
C MET A 207 1.35 -4.38 10.31
N THR A 208 1.12 -5.39 11.14
CA THR A 208 1.73 -5.50 12.47
C THR A 208 2.90 -6.47 12.39
N ARG A 209 4.12 -5.94 12.52
CA ARG A 209 5.35 -6.75 12.53
C ARG A 209 5.82 -7.00 13.96
N ILE A 210 6.09 -8.25 14.27
CA ILE A 210 6.63 -8.71 15.55
C ILE A 210 7.85 -9.57 15.27
N ASP A 211 9.01 -9.13 15.76
CA ASP A 211 10.28 -9.84 15.61
C ASP A 211 10.41 -10.89 16.73
N MET A 212 10.43 -12.16 16.35
CA MET A 212 10.48 -13.26 17.30
C MET A 212 11.83 -13.41 18.00
N SER A 213 12.87 -12.73 17.53
CA SER A 213 14.14 -12.65 18.25
C SER A 213 14.04 -11.94 19.61
N GLU A 214 13.00 -11.10 19.81
CA GLU A 214 12.69 -10.47 21.09
C GLU A 214 11.89 -11.39 22.04
N TYR A 215 11.44 -12.56 21.57
CA TYR A 215 10.53 -13.48 22.26
C TYR A 215 11.16 -14.87 22.48
N GLN A 216 12.47 -14.91 22.68
CA GLN A 216 13.23 -16.15 22.93
C GLN A 216 13.06 -16.67 24.37
N GLU A 217 12.79 -15.78 25.32
CA GLU A 217 12.62 -16.12 26.72
C GLU A 217 11.16 -16.36 27.08
N LYS A 218 10.91 -17.25 28.06
CA LYS A 218 9.58 -17.60 28.54
C LYS A 218 8.73 -16.38 28.95
N PHE A 219 9.34 -15.43 29.65
CA PHE A 219 8.63 -14.22 30.11
C PHE A 219 8.32 -13.25 28.95
N SER A 220 9.05 -13.31 27.87
CA SER A 220 8.78 -12.47 26.70
C SER A 220 7.48 -12.86 26.02
N ALA A 221 7.11 -14.15 26.00
CA ALA A 221 5.84 -14.62 25.41
C ALA A 221 4.60 -13.94 26.02
N THR A 222 4.64 -13.63 27.33
CA THR A 222 3.53 -12.93 28.00
C THR A 222 3.33 -11.51 27.50
N ARG A 223 4.36 -10.85 26.95
CA ARG A 223 4.24 -9.51 26.36
C ARG A 223 3.29 -9.47 25.15
N LEU A 224 3.07 -10.61 24.46
CA LEU A 224 2.14 -10.70 23.35
C LEU A 224 0.67 -10.52 23.81
N ILE A 225 0.33 -11.08 24.97
CA ILE A 225 -1.04 -11.10 25.51
C ILE A 225 -1.24 -10.15 26.71
N GLY A 226 -0.15 -9.56 27.22
CA GLY A 226 -0.11 -8.68 28.39
C GLY A 226 0.42 -9.38 29.65
N ALA A 227 0.97 -8.60 30.59
CA ALA A 227 1.47 -9.11 31.86
C ALA A 227 0.31 -9.59 32.77
N PRO A 228 0.50 -10.64 33.58
CA PRO A 228 -0.49 -11.06 34.58
C PRO A 228 -0.75 -9.99 35.63
N PRO A 229 -1.90 -10.03 36.34
CA PRO A 229 -2.18 -9.10 37.43
C PRO A 229 -1.07 -9.11 38.51
N GLY A 230 -0.63 -7.91 38.88
CA GLY A 230 0.44 -7.74 39.89
C GLY A 230 1.88 -7.69 39.32
N TYR A 231 2.06 -7.87 38.01
CA TYR A 231 3.36 -7.70 37.35
C TYR A 231 3.48 -6.33 36.68
N VAL A 232 4.74 -5.85 36.55
CA VAL A 232 5.05 -4.59 35.86
C VAL A 232 4.60 -4.70 34.40
N GLY A 233 3.89 -3.67 33.89
CA GLY A 233 3.35 -3.65 32.53
C GLY A 233 1.93 -4.21 32.37
N TYR A 234 1.23 -4.57 33.46
CA TYR A 234 -0.16 -5.04 33.41
C TYR A 234 -1.11 -4.04 32.75
N ASP A 235 -0.91 -2.73 32.99
CA ASP A 235 -1.76 -1.68 32.44
C ASP A 235 -1.55 -1.43 30.94
N GLU A 236 -0.37 -1.76 30.41
CA GLU A 236 0.00 -1.51 29.01
C GLU A 236 -0.75 -2.42 28.00
N GLY A 237 -1.24 -3.59 28.46
CA GLY A 237 -1.85 -4.59 27.59
C GLY A 237 -0.84 -5.39 26.78
N GLY A 238 -1.29 -6.39 26.00
CA GLY A 238 -0.43 -7.21 25.17
C GLY A 238 -0.12 -6.55 23.84
N GLN A 239 1.13 -6.63 23.40
CA GLN A 239 1.57 -6.01 22.15
C GLN A 239 0.79 -6.52 20.94
N LEU A 240 0.60 -7.85 20.83
CA LEU A 240 -0.17 -8.45 19.75
C LEU A 240 -1.66 -8.13 19.88
N THR A 241 -2.22 -8.32 21.08
CA THR A 241 -3.66 -8.13 21.30
C THR A 241 -4.10 -6.69 21.14
N GLU A 242 -3.32 -5.72 21.63
CA GLU A 242 -3.62 -4.29 21.44
C GLU A 242 -3.44 -3.85 19.97
N ALA A 243 -2.42 -4.37 19.27
CA ALA A 243 -2.22 -4.05 17.87
C ALA A 243 -3.43 -4.49 17.01
N ILE A 244 -3.90 -5.73 17.20
CA ILE A 244 -5.04 -6.26 16.43
C ILE A 244 -6.36 -5.64 16.88
N ARG A 245 -6.53 -5.30 18.14
CA ARG A 245 -7.71 -4.57 18.61
C ARG A 245 -7.83 -3.21 17.92
N ARG A 246 -6.71 -2.54 17.66
CA ARG A 246 -6.67 -1.25 16.94
C ARG A 246 -6.78 -1.41 15.42
N LYS A 247 -6.27 -2.52 14.88
CA LYS A 247 -6.24 -2.80 13.44
C LYS A 247 -6.78 -4.22 13.18
N PRO A 248 -8.11 -4.42 13.27
CA PRO A 248 -8.72 -5.74 13.14
C PRO A 248 -8.63 -6.31 11.71
N TYR A 249 -8.40 -5.46 10.71
CA TYR A 249 -8.13 -5.81 9.33
C TYR A 249 -6.67 -5.48 9.05
N SER A 250 -5.80 -6.48 9.14
CA SER A 250 -4.37 -6.26 9.00
C SER A 250 -3.62 -7.53 8.61
N VAL A 251 -2.40 -7.36 8.13
CA VAL A 251 -1.42 -8.43 8.00
C VAL A 251 -0.60 -8.50 9.30
N VAL A 252 -0.51 -9.68 9.89
CA VAL A 252 0.33 -9.93 11.06
C VAL A 252 1.55 -10.69 10.62
N LEU A 253 2.71 -10.07 10.74
CA LEU A 253 4.00 -10.63 10.34
C LEU A 253 4.80 -11.02 11.60
N PHE A 254 5.01 -12.31 11.79
CA PHE A 254 5.97 -12.83 12.78
C PHE A 254 7.29 -13.12 12.07
N ASP A 255 8.30 -12.29 12.32
CA ASP A 255 9.60 -12.41 11.68
C ASP A 255 10.52 -13.34 12.50
N GLU A 256 11.27 -14.22 11.81
CA GLU A 256 12.20 -15.21 12.40
C GLU A 256 11.52 -16.15 13.43
N ILE A 257 10.39 -16.77 13.03
CA ILE A 257 9.55 -17.60 13.91
C ILE A 257 10.31 -18.72 14.61
N GLU A 258 11.39 -19.26 14.00
CA GLU A 258 12.26 -20.29 14.57
C GLU A 258 12.96 -19.88 15.85
N LYS A 259 13.06 -18.57 16.13
CA LYS A 259 13.68 -18.03 17.33
C LYS A 259 12.74 -17.92 18.52
N ALA A 260 11.43 -18.06 18.28
CA ALA A 260 10.41 -17.89 19.29
C ALA A 260 10.49 -18.97 20.39
N HIS A 261 10.24 -18.57 21.64
CA HIS A 261 10.07 -19.53 22.73
C HIS A 261 8.87 -20.45 22.46
N PRO A 262 8.89 -21.74 22.88
CA PRO A 262 7.80 -22.69 22.69
C PRO A 262 6.42 -22.20 23.15
N ASP A 263 6.34 -21.35 24.18
CA ASP A 263 5.06 -20.78 24.65
C ASP A 263 4.41 -19.80 23.66
N VAL A 264 5.18 -19.18 22.77
CA VAL A 264 4.64 -18.36 21.68
C VAL A 264 3.81 -19.21 20.72
N PHE A 265 4.29 -20.41 20.38
CA PHE A 265 3.53 -21.33 19.53
C PHE A 265 2.20 -21.75 20.17
N ASN A 266 2.15 -21.92 21.50
CA ASN A 266 0.92 -22.21 22.22
C ASN A 266 -0.11 -21.07 22.13
N ILE A 267 0.36 -19.82 22.18
CA ILE A 267 -0.49 -18.63 21.98
C ILE A 267 -1.00 -18.58 20.53
N LEU A 268 -0.13 -18.82 19.56
CA LEU A 268 -0.50 -18.78 18.14
C LEU A 268 -1.43 -19.92 17.75
N LEU A 269 -1.34 -21.11 18.36
CA LEU A 269 -2.30 -22.20 18.13
C LEU A 269 -3.75 -21.75 18.38
N GLN A 270 -4.01 -21.00 19.46
CA GLN A 270 -5.34 -20.47 19.75
C GLN A 270 -5.83 -19.53 18.64
N VAL A 271 -4.92 -18.70 18.11
CA VAL A 271 -5.23 -17.79 16.99
C VAL A 271 -5.56 -18.56 15.71
N LEU A 272 -4.77 -19.60 15.40
CA LEU A 272 -4.90 -20.38 14.16
C LEU A 272 -6.14 -21.29 14.17
N ASP A 273 -6.53 -21.83 15.33
CA ASP A 273 -7.68 -22.72 15.46
C ASP A 273 -9.00 -21.96 15.60
N ASP A 274 -9.05 -20.97 16.51
CA ASP A 274 -10.27 -20.27 16.90
C ASP A 274 -10.42 -18.88 16.26
N GLY A 275 -9.37 -18.33 15.61
CA GLY A 275 -9.34 -16.96 15.09
C GLY A 275 -9.55 -15.89 16.16
N ARG A 276 -9.20 -16.20 17.41
CA ARG A 276 -9.34 -15.31 18.56
C ARG A 276 -8.24 -15.54 19.57
N LEU A 277 -7.94 -14.50 20.34
CA LEU A 277 -6.96 -14.56 21.42
C LEU A 277 -7.50 -13.78 22.63
N THR A 278 -7.47 -14.38 23.80
CA THR A 278 -7.88 -13.70 25.03
C THR A 278 -6.65 -13.09 25.69
N ASP A 279 -6.69 -11.78 25.97
CA ASP A 279 -5.63 -11.09 26.69
C ASP A 279 -5.70 -11.37 28.20
N ASN A 280 -4.65 -10.96 28.92
CA ASN A 280 -4.58 -11.13 30.38
C ASN A 280 -5.60 -10.28 31.17
N LYS A 281 -6.32 -9.37 30.51
CA LYS A 281 -7.46 -8.61 31.08
C LYS A 281 -8.80 -9.30 30.82
N GLY A 282 -8.81 -10.49 30.21
CA GLY A 282 -10.02 -11.23 29.86
C GLY A 282 -10.73 -10.72 28.60
N ARG A 283 -10.14 -9.81 27.82
CA ARG A 283 -10.74 -9.29 26.59
C ARG A 283 -10.41 -10.23 25.43
N VAL A 284 -11.43 -10.58 24.66
CA VAL A 284 -11.29 -11.41 23.46
C VAL A 284 -10.98 -10.53 22.26
N VAL A 285 -9.87 -10.79 21.59
CA VAL A 285 -9.43 -10.11 20.37
C VAL A 285 -9.68 -11.02 19.18
N ASN A 286 -10.27 -10.47 18.11
CA ASN A 286 -10.69 -11.20 16.92
C ASN A 286 -9.62 -11.11 15.81
N PHE A 287 -9.13 -12.26 15.35
CA PHE A 287 -8.14 -12.41 14.28
C PHE A 287 -8.72 -12.92 12.95
N LYS A 288 -10.03 -13.10 12.85
CA LYS A 288 -10.67 -13.70 11.65
C LYS A 288 -10.47 -12.87 10.38
N ASN A 289 -10.28 -11.57 10.52
CA ASN A 289 -10.04 -10.66 9.39
C ASN A 289 -8.55 -10.35 9.19
N THR A 290 -7.66 -11.13 9.79
CA THR A 290 -6.21 -10.97 9.62
C THR A 290 -5.63 -12.03 8.71
N ILE A 291 -4.51 -11.70 8.06
CA ILE A 291 -3.65 -12.65 7.37
C ILE A 291 -2.38 -12.80 8.22
N ILE A 292 -2.07 -14.05 8.58
CA ILE A 292 -0.92 -14.37 9.41
C ILE A 292 0.21 -14.85 8.53
N ILE A 293 1.33 -14.16 8.57
CA ILE A 293 2.54 -14.50 7.84
C ILE A 293 3.67 -14.69 8.85
N MET A 294 4.32 -15.83 8.78
CA MET A 294 5.51 -16.13 9.57
C MET A 294 6.70 -16.26 8.64
N THR A 295 7.80 -15.58 8.91
CA THR A 295 9.02 -15.75 8.12
C THR A 295 10.02 -16.60 8.88
N SER A 296 10.81 -17.37 8.15
CA SER A 296 11.91 -18.14 8.70
C SER A 296 13.11 -18.13 7.76
N ASN A 297 14.30 -18.07 8.32
CA ASN A 297 15.55 -18.23 7.60
C ASN A 297 16.13 -19.65 7.74
N LEU A 298 15.32 -20.56 8.26
CA LEU A 298 15.70 -21.95 8.46
C LEU A 298 15.99 -22.62 7.11
N GLY A 299 17.11 -23.33 7.00
CA GLY A 299 17.53 -23.96 5.75
C GLY A 299 18.19 -23.02 4.73
N SER A 300 18.45 -21.76 5.07
CA SER A 300 19.04 -20.78 4.12
C SER A 300 20.38 -21.23 3.54
N SER A 301 21.25 -21.89 4.31
CA SER A 301 22.51 -22.47 3.82
C SER A 301 22.26 -23.58 2.79
N LEU A 302 21.30 -24.47 3.10
CA LEU A 302 20.92 -25.59 2.23
C LEU A 302 20.32 -25.08 0.91
N ILE A 303 19.40 -24.12 0.97
CA ILE A 303 18.82 -23.51 -0.22
C ILE A 303 19.93 -22.92 -1.10
N ARG A 304 20.85 -22.16 -0.53
CA ARG A 304 21.96 -21.56 -1.27
C ARG A 304 22.86 -22.60 -1.93
N GLU A 305 23.34 -23.58 -1.17
CA GLU A 305 24.22 -24.63 -1.69
C GLU A 305 23.60 -25.43 -2.85
N ASN A 306 22.31 -25.73 -2.77
CA ASN A 306 21.61 -26.44 -3.82
C ASN A 306 21.41 -25.58 -5.07
N PHE A 307 21.05 -24.28 -4.88
CA PHE A 307 20.83 -23.35 -6.00
C PHE A 307 22.15 -22.90 -6.68
N GLU A 308 23.29 -22.86 -5.96
CA GLU A 308 24.60 -22.61 -6.56
C GLU A 308 25.01 -23.72 -7.55
N LYS A 309 24.52 -24.95 -7.35
CA LYS A 309 24.81 -26.10 -8.24
C LYS A 309 23.75 -26.27 -9.34
N MET A 310 22.74 -25.40 -9.37
CA MET A 310 21.62 -25.48 -10.29
C MET A 310 22.03 -25.08 -11.71
N THR A 311 21.52 -25.83 -12.69
CA THR A 311 21.57 -25.48 -14.10
C THR A 311 20.16 -25.31 -14.65
N PRO A 312 19.94 -24.60 -15.77
CA PRO A 312 18.60 -24.43 -16.35
C PRO A 312 17.87 -25.76 -16.59
N ALA A 313 18.60 -26.83 -16.91
CA ALA A 313 18.02 -28.16 -17.15
C ALA A 313 17.63 -28.91 -15.86
N THR A 314 18.16 -28.52 -14.71
CA THR A 314 17.92 -29.19 -13.41
C THR A 314 17.10 -28.33 -12.45
N HIS A 315 16.61 -27.18 -12.90
CA HIS A 315 15.92 -26.19 -12.06
C HIS A 315 14.79 -26.80 -11.22
N ASP A 316 13.78 -27.37 -11.85
CA ASP A 316 12.59 -27.86 -11.16
C ASP A 316 12.91 -28.98 -10.17
N LYS A 317 13.82 -29.88 -10.58
CA LYS A 317 14.28 -30.97 -9.72
C LYS A 317 15.01 -30.45 -8.47
N VAL A 318 15.90 -29.49 -8.63
CA VAL A 318 16.64 -28.89 -7.51
C VAL A 318 15.69 -28.15 -6.57
N VAL A 319 14.70 -27.43 -7.10
CA VAL A 319 13.69 -26.75 -6.30
C VAL A 319 12.90 -27.75 -5.46
N ASP A 320 12.40 -28.83 -6.05
CA ASP A 320 11.60 -29.84 -5.35
C ASP A 320 12.42 -30.59 -4.28
N GLU A 321 13.65 -31.04 -4.62
CA GLU A 321 14.54 -31.70 -3.67
C GLU A 321 14.90 -30.77 -2.49
N THR A 322 15.19 -29.50 -2.78
CA THR A 322 15.51 -28.52 -1.73
C THR A 322 14.30 -28.26 -0.83
N ARG A 323 13.10 -28.15 -1.42
CA ARG A 323 11.85 -28.00 -0.67
C ARG A 323 11.65 -29.15 0.32
N ILE A 324 11.80 -30.39 -0.12
CA ILE A 324 11.66 -31.57 0.74
C ILE A 324 12.64 -31.49 1.92
N GLN A 325 13.92 -31.20 1.65
CA GLN A 325 14.96 -31.11 2.68
C GLN A 325 14.69 -29.99 3.68
N VAL A 326 14.25 -28.81 3.22
CA VAL A 326 13.92 -27.68 4.09
C VAL A 326 12.69 -27.97 4.94
N LEU A 327 11.66 -28.63 4.36
CA LEU A 327 10.47 -29.05 5.11
C LEU A 327 10.81 -30.10 6.19
N GLU A 328 11.74 -31.04 5.92
CA GLU A 328 12.21 -31.97 6.93
C GLU A 328 12.95 -31.26 8.09
N LEU A 329 13.74 -30.26 7.77
CA LEU A 329 14.42 -29.43 8.77
C LEU A 329 13.39 -28.64 9.61
N LEU A 330 12.38 -28.08 8.96
CA LEU A 330 11.29 -27.36 9.65
C LEU A 330 10.54 -28.27 10.63
N LYS A 331 10.19 -29.49 10.21
CA LYS A 331 9.52 -30.50 11.06
C LYS A 331 10.35 -30.93 12.28
N LYS A 332 11.66 -30.81 12.22
CA LYS A 332 12.56 -31.04 13.39
C LYS A 332 12.60 -29.88 14.36
N THR A 333 12.35 -28.66 13.88
CA THR A 333 12.48 -27.43 14.66
C THR A 333 11.14 -26.97 15.23
N ILE A 334 10.06 -27.06 14.46
CA ILE A 334 8.71 -26.63 14.84
C ILE A 334 7.81 -27.85 15.06
N ARG A 335 6.99 -27.81 16.10
CA ARG A 335 6.10 -28.92 16.46
C ARG A 335 5.14 -29.27 15.34
N PRO A 336 4.92 -30.57 15.03
CA PRO A 336 4.01 -30.99 13.96
C PRO A 336 2.58 -30.50 14.14
N GLU A 337 2.09 -30.41 15.38
CA GLU A 337 0.75 -29.88 15.69
C GLU A 337 0.56 -28.45 15.22
N PHE A 338 1.60 -27.61 15.31
CA PHE A 338 1.58 -26.24 14.83
C PHE A 338 1.59 -26.18 13.29
N LEU A 339 2.48 -26.96 12.66
CA LEU A 339 2.59 -27.00 11.20
C LEU A 339 1.28 -27.47 10.53
N ASN A 340 0.53 -28.36 11.17
CA ASN A 340 -0.75 -28.85 10.66
C ASN A 340 -1.88 -27.80 10.72
N ARG A 341 -1.67 -26.67 11.39
CA ARG A 341 -2.64 -25.54 11.46
C ARG A 341 -2.37 -24.46 10.42
N ILE A 342 -1.20 -24.50 9.80
CA ILE A 342 -0.78 -23.56 8.77
C ILE A 342 -1.43 -23.95 7.45
N ASP A 343 -1.96 -22.99 6.73
CA ASP A 343 -2.64 -23.23 5.44
C ASP A 343 -1.62 -23.58 4.36
N ASP A 344 -0.45 -22.92 4.35
CA ASP A 344 0.61 -23.26 3.40
C ASP A 344 2.01 -22.89 3.91
N ILE A 345 3.01 -23.69 3.46
CA ILE A 345 4.43 -23.52 3.77
C ILE A 345 5.18 -23.34 2.46
N ILE A 346 5.63 -22.12 2.22
CA ILE A 346 6.12 -21.69 0.91
C ILE A 346 7.63 -21.42 0.98
N MET A 347 8.36 -21.99 0.05
CA MET A 347 9.78 -21.76 -0.10
C MET A 347 10.04 -20.64 -1.12
N PHE A 348 10.58 -19.52 -0.65
CA PHE A 348 11.07 -18.43 -1.49
C PHE A 348 12.37 -18.83 -2.17
N THR A 349 12.41 -18.74 -3.47
CA THR A 349 13.60 -19.03 -4.27
C THR A 349 14.61 -17.88 -4.22
N PRO A 350 15.91 -18.17 -4.31
CA PRO A 350 16.93 -17.13 -4.51
C PRO A 350 16.67 -16.35 -5.79
N LEU A 351 16.96 -15.04 -5.74
CA LEU A 351 16.74 -14.13 -6.87
C LEU A 351 17.83 -14.32 -7.93
N ASN A 352 17.45 -14.33 -9.20
CA ASN A 352 18.37 -14.32 -10.34
C ASN A 352 18.75 -12.88 -10.75
N GLU A 353 19.73 -12.74 -11.65
CA GLU A 353 20.23 -11.42 -12.08
C GLU A 353 19.14 -10.56 -12.75
N GLU A 354 18.25 -11.15 -13.56
CA GLU A 354 17.17 -10.41 -14.20
C GLU A 354 16.14 -9.90 -13.18
N GLU A 355 15.85 -10.70 -12.17
CA GLU A 355 14.96 -10.30 -11.07
C GLU A 355 15.58 -9.16 -10.25
N ILE A 356 16.88 -9.21 -9.98
CA ILE A 356 17.61 -8.12 -9.32
C ILE A 356 17.53 -6.83 -10.12
N ARG A 357 17.74 -6.87 -11.44
CA ARG A 357 17.57 -5.70 -12.32
C ARG A 357 16.17 -5.10 -12.23
N LYS A 358 15.14 -5.94 -12.24
CA LYS A 358 13.76 -5.49 -12.08
C LYS A 358 13.54 -4.83 -10.71
N ILE A 359 14.08 -5.42 -9.63
CA ILE A 359 14.01 -4.86 -8.27
C ILE A 359 14.71 -3.50 -8.20
N VAL A 360 15.90 -3.37 -8.78
CA VAL A 360 16.62 -2.10 -8.88
C VAL A 360 15.77 -1.06 -9.61
N SER A 361 15.18 -1.40 -10.75
CA SER A 361 14.31 -0.51 -11.51
C SER A 361 13.09 -0.05 -10.71
N LEU A 362 12.45 -0.94 -9.92
CA LEU A 362 11.36 -0.59 -9.02
C LEU A 362 11.80 0.39 -7.93
N GLN A 363 12.95 0.15 -7.28
CA GLN A 363 13.47 1.04 -6.25
C GLN A 363 13.87 2.41 -6.81
N LEU A 364 14.48 2.45 -8.00
CA LEU A 364 14.80 3.70 -8.69
C LEU A 364 13.54 4.47 -9.11
N ASN A 365 12.49 3.79 -9.55
CA ASN A 365 11.20 4.42 -9.83
C ASN A 365 10.56 5.04 -8.57
N SER A 366 10.72 4.40 -7.40
CA SER A 366 10.29 4.99 -6.14
C SER A 366 11.09 6.25 -5.77
N VAL A 367 12.40 6.25 -6.05
CA VAL A 367 13.26 7.44 -5.89
C VAL A 367 12.84 8.54 -6.88
N LYS A 368 12.56 8.22 -8.15
CA LYS A 368 12.02 9.19 -9.13
C LYS A 368 10.75 9.86 -8.62
N LYS A 369 9.78 9.08 -8.14
CA LYS A 369 8.52 9.60 -7.59
C LYS A 369 8.75 10.52 -6.39
N MET A 370 9.61 10.10 -5.46
CA MET A 370 9.96 10.89 -4.28
C MET A 370 10.62 12.23 -4.65
N LEU A 371 11.50 12.26 -5.65
CA LEU A 371 12.18 13.47 -6.09
C LEU A 371 11.29 14.38 -6.94
N ALA A 372 10.37 13.80 -7.71
CA ALA A 372 9.38 14.56 -8.47
C ALA A 372 8.47 15.40 -7.57
N THR A 373 8.09 14.89 -6.38
CA THR A 373 7.34 15.69 -5.38
C THR A 373 8.13 16.89 -4.86
N ASN A 374 9.46 16.85 -4.97
CA ASN A 374 10.36 17.96 -4.61
C ASN A 374 10.78 18.80 -5.84
N GLY A 375 10.12 18.64 -6.99
CA GLY A 375 10.36 19.40 -8.20
C GLY A 375 11.65 18.99 -8.95
N VAL A 376 12.21 17.80 -8.67
CA VAL A 376 13.41 17.29 -9.36
C VAL A 376 13.02 16.15 -10.28
N ALA A 377 13.18 16.37 -11.60
CA ALA A 377 12.98 15.33 -12.61
C ALA A 377 14.27 14.50 -12.73
N LEU A 378 14.17 13.18 -12.49
CA LEU A 378 15.30 12.25 -12.50
C LEU A 378 15.05 11.12 -13.47
N ASP A 379 16.08 10.70 -14.22
CA ASP A 379 16.08 9.50 -15.05
C ASP A 379 17.37 8.68 -14.90
N PHE A 380 17.35 7.43 -15.38
CA PHE A 380 18.46 6.48 -15.25
C PHE A 380 18.68 5.78 -16.58
N THR A 381 19.95 5.63 -16.97
CA THR A 381 20.32 4.76 -18.12
C THR A 381 20.30 3.29 -17.70
N ASN A 382 20.21 2.39 -18.68
CA ASN A 382 20.29 0.95 -18.42
C ASN A 382 21.64 0.56 -17.80
N GLU A 383 22.72 1.23 -18.22
CA GLU A 383 24.08 1.03 -17.71
C GLU A 383 24.17 1.39 -16.21
N ALA A 384 23.45 2.44 -15.78
CA ALA A 384 23.37 2.80 -14.38
C ALA A 384 22.55 1.76 -13.57
N VAL A 385 21.47 1.26 -14.15
CA VAL A 385 20.68 0.18 -13.53
C VAL A 385 21.52 -1.09 -13.37
N ASP A 386 22.25 -1.49 -14.40
CA ASP A 386 23.15 -2.66 -14.39
C ASP A 386 24.24 -2.50 -13.33
N PHE A 387 24.89 -1.33 -13.27
CA PHE A 387 25.90 -1.03 -12.25
C PHE A 387 25.34 -1.16 -10.82
N ILE A 388 24.13 -0.65 -10.58
CA ILE A 388 23.48 -0.74 -9.27
C ILE A 388 23.11 -2.19 -8.95
N ALA A 389 22.67 -2.97 -9.95
CA ALA A 389 22.35 -4.37 -9.81
C ALA A 389 23.58 -5.20 -9.42
N ASP A 390 24.69 -5.02 -10.14
CA ASP A 390 25.95 -5.73 -9.88
C ASP A 390 26.51 -5.43 -8.48
N LYS A 391 26.48 -4.16 -8.06
CA LYS A 391 26.97 -3.75 -6.73
C LYS A 391 25.98 -4.02 -5.61
N GLY A 392 24.70 -4.15 -5.92
CA GLY A 392 23.59 -4.34 -4.98
C GLY A 392 23.19 -5.78 -4.77
N PHE A 393 23.65 -6.70 -5.61
CA PHE A 393 23.43 -8.12 -5.45
C PHE A 393 24.50 -8.74 -4.54
N ASP A 394 24.04 -9.53 -3.57
CA ASP A 394 24.89 -10.34 -2.71
C ASP A 394 24.24 -11.73 -2.57
N PRO A 395 24.95 -12.82 -2.88
CA PRO A 395 24.41 -14.18 -2.75
C PRO A 395 23.90 -14.55 -1.35
N GLN A 396 24.43 -13.90 -0.30
CA GLN A 396 24.01 -14.13 1.08
C GLN A 396 22.82 -13.27 1.51
N PHE A 397 22.76 -12.01 1.01
CA PHE A 397 21.81 -11.00 1.44
C PHE A 397 20.77 -10.65 0.36
N GLY A 398 20.82 -11.31 -0.81
CA GLY A 398 19.89 -11.09 -1.92
C GLY A 398 19.87 -9.62 -2.38
N ALA A 399 18.70 -9.05 -2.54
CA ALA A 399 18.52 -7.64 -2.93
C ALA A 399 18.60 -6.64 -1.77
N ARG A 400 18.85 -7.08 -0.52
CA ARG A 400 18.91 -6.18 0.65
C ARG A 400 19.95 -5.05 0.53
N PRO A 401 21.13 -5.27 -0.06
CA PRO A 401 22.13 -4.21 -0.24
C PRO A 401 21.74 -3.14 -1.27
N VAL A 402 20.85 -3.42 -2.23
CA VAL A 402 20.45 -2.50 -3.31
C VAL A 402 20.09 -1.12 -2.77
N LYS A 403 19.28 -1.05 -1.71
CA LYS A 403 18.87 0.22 -1.10
C LYS A 403 20.06 1.04 -0.60
N ARG A 404 21.07 0.39 -0.03
CA ARG A 404 22.32 1.05 0.42
C ARG A 404 23.17 1.52 -0.74
N VAL A 405 23.19 0.74 -1.83
CA VAL A 405 23.93 1.11 -3.08
C VAL A 405 23.26 2.34 -3.70
N ILE A 406 21.94 2.36 -3.85
CA ILE A 406 21.19 3.54 -4.32
C ILE A 406 21.46 4.75 -3.43
N GLN A 407 21.41 4.59 -2.10
CA GLN A 407 21.70 5.69 -1.18
C GLN A 407 23.14 6.23 -1.37
N LYS A 408 24.12 5.34 -1.48
CA LYS A 408 25.53 5.71 -1.55
C LYS A 408 25.88 6.34 -2.89
N TYR A 409 25.48 5.74 -4.02
CA TYR A 409 25.94 6.11 -5.36
C TYR A 409 24.98 7.05 -6.09
N VAL A 410 23.71 7.11 -5.67
CA VAL A 410 22.69 7.97 -6.28
C VAL A 410 22.36 9.14 -5.37
N LEU A 411 21.71 8.88 -4.23
CA LEU A 411 21.14 9.94 -3.39
C LEU A 411 22.20 10.84 -2.78
N ASN A 412 23.30 10.28 -2.28
CA ASN A 412 24.37 11.07 -1.67
C ASN A 412 25.09 11.95 -2.72
N GLU A 413 25.36 11.42 -3.92
CA GLU A 413 26.03 12.20 -4.97
C GLU A 413 25.08 13.26 -5.54
N LEU A 414 23.81 12.90 -5.78
CA LEU A 414 22.80 13.85 -6.22
C LEU A 414 22.61 14.99 -5.20
N SER A 415 22.56 14.69 -3.91
CA SER A 415 22.42 15.71 -2.87
C SER A 415 23.58 16.71 -2.84
N LYS A 416 24.82 16.22 -3.01
CA LYS A 416 26.01 17.08 -3.11
C LYS A 416 25.94 17.98 -4.34
N ALA A 417 25.54 17.41 -5.48
CA ALA A 417 25.43 18.15 -6.74
C ALA A 417 24.33 19.24 -6.69
N LEU A 418 23.17 18.93 -6.12
CA LEU A 418 22.07 19.87 -5.92
C LEU A 418 22.41 21.00 -4.93
N LEU A 419 23.07 20.68 -3.81
CA LEU A 419 23.50 21.65 -2.81
C LEU A 419 24.68 22.49 -3.29
N GLY A 420 25.57 21.90 -4.07
CA GLY A 420 26.73 22.59 -4.67
C GLY A 420 26.38 23.45 -5.90
N GLY A 421 25.12 23.41 -6.36
CA GLY A 421 24.69 24.16 -7.55
C GLY A 421 25.33 23.69 -8.86
N THR A 422 25.90 22.48 -8.89
CA THR A 422 26.51 21.91 -10.09
C THR A 422 25.49 21.31 -11.07
N VAL A 423 24.26 21.10 -10.59
CA VAL A 423 23.14 20.57 -11.38
C VAL A 423 21.93 21.46 -11.18
N ASP A 424 21.26 21.83 -12.27
CA ASP A 424 20.05 22.66 -12.25
C ASP A 424 18.82 21.81 -11.90
N ARG A 425 18.12 22.18 -10.85
CA ARG A 425 16.87 21.51 -10.42
C ARG A 425 15.73 21.58 -11.44
N ASN A 426 15.75 22.63 -12.29
CA ASN A 426 14.70 22.87 -13.26
C ASN A 426 14.89 22.09 -14.58
N ARG A 427 15.98 21.35 -14.71
CA ARG A 427 16.27 20.50 -15.87
C ARG A 427 16.19 19.03 -15.48
N PRO A 428 15.79 18.14 -16.42
CA PRO A 428 15.86 16.71 -16.19
C PRO A 428 17.30 16.26 -15.94
N ILE A 429 17.50 15.52 -14.85
CA ILE A 429 18.80 14.98 -14.46
C ILE A 429 18.85 13.51 -14.91
N VAL A 430 19.88 13.12 -15.66
CA VAL A 430 20.08 11.72 -16.06
C VAL A 430 21.30 11.16 -15.33
N ILE A 431 21.08 10.03 -14.64
CA ILE A 431 22.17 9.29 -14.01
C ILE A 431 22.64 8.19 -14.94
N ASP A 432 23.93 8.19 -15.21
CA ASP A 432 24.60 7.24 -16.08
C ASP A 432 25.79 6.58 -15.39
N ARG A 433 26.26 5.44 -15.92
CA ARG A 433 27.49 4.81 -15.43
C ARG A 433 28.69 5.57 -15.95
N ASN A 434 29.63 5.89 -15.06
CA ASN A 434 30.92 6.40 -15.45
C ASN A 434 31.76 5.25 -16.02
N HIS A 435 31.89 5.17 -17.33
CA HIS A 435 32.85 4.30 -18.00
C HIS A 435 34.23 4.91 -17.81
N ALA A 436 34.96 4.51 -16.76
CA ALA A 436 36.39 4.78 -16.68
C ALA A 436 37.04 4.20 -17.93
N PHE A 437 37.52 5.06 -18.83
CA PHE A 437 38.26 4.66 -19.99
C PHE A 437 39.39 3.71 -19.56
N THR A 438 39.34 2.47 -20.03
CA THR A 438 40.46 1.55 -19.95
C THR A 438 41.68 2.27 -20.54
N LYS A 439 42.78 2.27 -19.79
CA LYS A 439 44.07 2.88 -20.14
C LYS A 439 44.36 2.80 -21.66
N VAL A 440 44.13 3.90 -22.34
CA VAL A 440 44.85 4.20 -23.57
C VAL A 440 45.36 5.64 -23.41
N ASP A 441 46.67 5.73 -23.21
CA ASP A 441 47.49 6.94 -23.22
C ASP A 441 47.10 8.11 -22.29
N GLY A 442 47.80 8.18 -21.17
CA GLY A 442 47.68 9.18 -20.11
C GLY A 442 47.94 10.65 -20.47
N VAL A 443 47.97 11.03 -21.75
CA VAL A 443 48.21 12.40 -22.21
C VAL A 443 46.95 13.06 -22.74
N LEU A 444 46.03 12.34 -23.33
CA LEU A 444 44.81 12.94 -23.92
C LEU A 444 43.77 13.29 -22.82
N PHE A 445 43.75 12.57 -21.73
CA PHE A 445 42.77 12.76 -20.64
C PHE A 445 42.89 14.10 -19.86
N LYS A 446 44.14 14.58 -19.72
CA LYS A 446 44.41 15.88 -19.07
C LYS A 446 44.00 17.09 -19.89
N GLN A 447 43.93 16.97 -21.20
CA GLN A 447 43.52 18.05 -22.10
C GLN A 447 41.99 18.17 -22.25
N MET A 448 41.25 17.06 -22.25
CA MET A 448 39.77 17.09 -22.30
C MET A 448 39.14 17.59 -20.99
N LEU A 449 39.68 17.23 -19.81
CA LEU A 449 39.20 17.74 -18.50
C LEU A 449 39.46 19.23 -18.32
N LYS A 450 40.48 19.82 -18.99
CA LYS A 450 40.75 21.27 -18.96
C LYS A 450 39.77 22.10 -19.80
N ILE A 451 39.12 21.48 -20.78
CA ILE A 451 38.11 22.13 -21.66
C ILE A 451 36.71 22.14 -20.98
N LEU A 452 36.41 21.20 -20.09
CA LEU A 452 35.11 21.05 -19.47
C LEU A 452 34.99 21.64 -18.05
N SER A 453 36.02 22.32 -17.53
CA SER A 453 36.02 22.99 -16.17
C SER A 453 35.47 22.17 -15.02
N LEU A 454 35.66 20.86 -15.02
CA LEU A 454 35.18 19.99 -13.97
C LEU A 454 36.33 19.33 -13.25
N ASP A 455 36.72 19.87 -12.09
CA ASP A 455 37.56 19.18 -11.10
C ASP A 455 36.78 18.04 -10.43
N PHE A 456 36.67 16.90 -11.09
CA PHE A 456 36.12 15.68 -10.49
C PHE A 456 37.25 14.72 -10.14
N ILE A 457 37.35 14.39 -8.87
CA ILE A 457 38.21 13.31 -8.35
C ILE A 457 37.60 11.99 -8.83
N CYS A 458 38.22 11.37 -9.84
CA CYS A 458 37.83 10.07 -10.37
C CYS A 458 38.05 8.96 -9.35
N ASN A 459 36.98 8.50 -8.72
CA ASN A 459 36.97 7.17 -8.13
C ASN A 459 36.51 6.17 -9.19
N TYR A 460 37.28 5.13 -9.42
CA TYR A 460 37.23 4.16 -10.53
C TYR A 460 36.00 3.23 -10.53
N ASP A 461 34.89 3.55 -9.97
CA ASP A 461 33.58 2.85 -10.00
C ASP A 461 32.51 3.77 -9.42
N SER A 462 32.00 4.69 -10.21
CA SER A 462 30.96 5.64 -9.76
C SER A 462 29.92 5.90 -10.86
N LEU A 463 28.76 6.40 -10.46
CA LEU A 463 27.74 6.95 -11.35
C LEU A 463 28.02 8.43 -11.61
N ILE A 464 27.69 8.92 -12.81
CA ILE A 464 27.80 10.34 -13.17
C ILE A 464 26.42 10.94 -13.42
N LEU A 465 26.32 12.25 -13.19
CA LEU A 465 25.13 13.06 -13.45
C LEU A 465 25.34 13.81 -14.78
N LYS A 466 24.33 13.79 -15.63
CA LYS A 466 24.29 14.56 -16.88
C LYS A 466 23.09 15.49 -16.87
N ASP A 467 23.30 16.75 -17.27
CA ASP A 467 22.23 17.69 -17.62
C ASP A 467 21.84 17.44 -19.08
N THR A 468 20.57 17.29 -19.35
CA THR A 468 20.01 17.19 -20.71
C THR A 468 19.39 18.50 -21.17
#